data_685d85dd86b67c56e2d5c1421bcd0792
#
_entry.id   685d85dd86b67c56e2d5c1421bcd0792
#
_cell.length_a   1.000
_cell.length_b   1.000
_cell.length_c   1.000
_cell.angle_alpha   90.00
_cell.angle_beta   90.00
_cell.angle_gamma   90.00
#
_symmetry.space_group_name_H-M   'P 1'
#
loop_
_entity.id
_entity.type
_entity.pdbx_description
1 polymer ?
#
loop_
_entity_poly.entity_id
_entity_poly.type
_entity_poly.pdbx_seq_one_letter_code
_entity_poly.pdbx_strand_id
1 'polypeptide(L)'
;PEPLVRDLVLMKLNAVGLRGAAHLMPAELSGGMARRVALARAIALDPRLMMYDEPFAGLDPISLSVIGQLIRRLNDALGATSIVVTHDVMESLKIVDYIYFISDGRIIARGTPGEIRASSMPFVHQFVHGEIDGPVAFHYPARSYGEDLLGTAGR
;
A
#
# COMPACT_ATOMS: atom_id res chain seq x y z
N PRO A 1 2.94 2.80 -35.74
CA PRO A 1 1.84 2.21 -36.52
C PRO A 1 0.80 1.64 -35.56
N GLU A 2 -0.47 1.84 -35.87
CA GLU A 2 -1.62 1.46 -35.03
C GLU A 2 -1.62 -0.02 -34.60
N PRO A 3 -1.25 -1.00 -35.44
CA PRO A 3 -1.15 -2.39 -35.03
C PRO A 3 -0.16 -2.64 -33.89
N LEU A 4 1.00 -2.00 -33.92
CA LEU A 4 2.02 -2.13 -32.88
C LEU A 4 1.53 -1.59 -31.52
N VAL A 5 0.83 -0.46 -31.54
CA VAL A 5 0.25 0.13 -30.31
C VAL A 5 -0.79 -0.81 -29.71
N ARG A 6 -1.65 -1.40 -30.55
CA ARG A 6 -2.63 -2.37 -30.13
C ARG A 6 -1.98 -3.60 -29.47
N ASP A 7 -0.94 -4.14 -30.06
CA ASP A 7 -0.25 -5.33 -29.53
C ASP A 7 0.43 -5.01 -28.19
N LEU A 8 1.06 -3.84 -28.07
CA LEU A 8 1.61 -3.35 -26.79
C LEU A 8 0.53 -3.23 -25.72
N VAL A 9 -0.62 -2.63 -26.03
CA VAL A 9 -1.74 -2.52 -25.09
C VAL A 9 -2.22 -3.89 -24.64
N LEU A 10 -2.43 -4.83 -25.58
CA LEU A 10 -2.86 -6.19 -25.25
C LEU A 10 -1.83 -6.92 -24.39
N MET A 11 -0.54 -6.73 -24.64
CA MET A 11 0.54 -7.30 -23.83
C MET A 11 0.50 -6.72 -22.39
N LYS A 12 0.36 -5.41 -22.21
CA LYS A 12 0.26 -4.79 -20.88
C LYS A 12 -1.02 -5.17 -20.14
N LEU A 13 -2.14 -5.25 -20.82
CA LEU A 13 -3.40 -5.78 -20.26
C LEU A 13 -3.27 -7.26 -19.87
N ASN A 14 -2.55 -8.06 -20.64
CA ASN A 14 -2.28 -9.46 -20.31
C ASN A 14 -1.44 -9.56 -19.03
N ALA A 15 -0.42 -8.71 -18.85
CA ALA A 15 0.43 -8.69 -17.66
C ALA A 15 -0.37 -8.46 -16.37
N VAL A 16 -1.50 -7.74 -16.44
CA VAL A 16 -2.40 -7.49 -15.32
C VAL A 16 -3.66 -8.38 -15.31
N GLY A 17 -3.71 -9.38 -16.20
CA GLY A 17 -4.82 -10.33 -16.29
C GLY A 17 -6.12 -9.77 -16.87
N LEU A 18 -6.05 -8.70 -17.68
CA LEU A 18 -7.23 -8.01 -18.22
C LEU A 18 -7.30 -8.00 -19.74
N ARG A 19 -6.53 -8.85 -20.45
CA ARG A 19 -6.58 -8.90 -21.91
C ARG A 19 -7.99 -9.14 -22.44
N GLY A 20 -8.78 -10.00 -21.79
CA GLY A 20 -10.16 -10.28 -22.19
C GLY A 20 -11.14 -9.11 -22.00
N ALA A 21 -10.75 -8.09 -21.22
CA ALA A 21 -11.54 -6.90 -20.95
C ALA A 21 -11.13 -5.69 -21.84
N ALA A 22 -10.31 -5.90 -22.86
CA ALA A 22 -9.79 -4.81 -23.70
C ALA A 22 -10.87 -4.01 -24.46
N HIS A 23 -12.09 -4.57 -24.59
CA HIS A 23 -13.24 -3.95 -25.25
C HIS A 23 -14.10 -3.11 -24.29
N LEU A 24 -13.89 -3.22 -22.97
CA LEU A 24 -14.70 -2.52 -21.98
C LEU A 24 -14.27 -1.06 -21.85
N MET A 25 -15.23 -0.20 -21.65
CA MET A 25 -15.01 1.22 -21.32
C MET A 25 -14.63 1.36 -19.83
N PRO A 26 -13.86 2.39 -19.44
CA PRO A 26 -13.47 2.60 -18.04
C PRO A 26 -14.64 2.60 -17.04
N ALA A 27 -15.82 3.08 -17.44
CA ALA A 27 -17.02 3.10 -16.60
C ALA A 27 -17.63 1.71 -16.34
N GLU A 28 -17.24 0.71 -17.13
CA GLU A 28 -17.74 -0.67 -17.01
C GLU A 28 -16.82 -1.55 -16.14
N LEU A 29 -15.69 -1.00 -15.70
CA LEU A 29 -14.71 -1.71 -14.90
C LEU A 29 -15.12 -1.76 -13.43
N SER A 30 -14.96 -2.92 -12.80
CA SER A 30 -15.01 -2.99 -11.34
C SER A 30 -13.82 -2.23 -10.70
N GLY A 31 -13.91 -1.85 -9.42
CA GLY A 31 -12.83 -1.14 -8.72
C GLY A 31 -11.48 -1.87 -8.80
N GLY A 32 -11.48 -3.19 -8.61
CA GLY A 32 -10.27 -4.02 -8.75
C GLY A 32 -9.75 -4.07 -10.19
N MET A 33 -10.63 -4.11 -11.20
CA MET A 33 -10.23 -4.03 -12.61
C MET A 33 -9.63 -2.67 -12.94
N ALA A 34 -10.26 -1.57 -12.48
CA ALA A 34 -9.76 -0.22 -12.70
C ALA A 34 -8.34 -0.02 -12.13
N ARG A 35 -8.06 -0.55 -10.92
CA ARG A 35 -6.71 -0.54 -10.34
C ARG A 35 -5.70 -1.33 -11.18
N ARG A 36 -6.07 -2.50 -11.67
CA ARG A 36 -5.20 -3.30 -12.57
C ARG A 36 -4.95 -2.61 -13.90
N VAL A 37 -5.94 -1.90 -14.45
CA VAL A 37 -5.74 -1.05 -15.64
C VAL A 37 -4.79 0.12 -15.32
N ALA A 38 -4.90 0.74 -14.15
CA ALA A 38 -3.96 1.78 -13.71
C ALA A 38 -2.51 1.25 -13.63
N LEU A 39 -2.31 0.02 -13.14
CA LEU A 39 -1.00 -0.65 -13.18
C LEU A 39 -0.51 -0.88 -14.61
N ALA A 40 -1.37 -1.40 -15.51
CA ALA A 40 -1.01 -1.59 -16.91
C ALA A 40 -0.60 -0.28 -17.59
N ARG A 41 -1.30 0.80 -17.28
CA ARG A 41 -0.95 2.15 -17.76
C ARG A 41 0.39 2.62 -17.22
N ALA A 42 0.65 2.42 -15.93
CA ALA A 42 1.90 2.84 -15.29
C ALA A 42 3.13 2.12 -15.89
N ILE A 43 2.99 0.85 -16.28
CA ILE A 43 4.07 0.08 -16.89
C ILE A 43 4.12 0.19 -18.43
N ALA A 44 3.31 1.05 -19.03
CA ALA A 44 3.19 1.10 -20.50
C ALA A 44 4.51 1.41 -21.22
N LEU A 45 5.36 2.23 -20.58
CA LEU A 45 6.66 2.68 -21.12
C LEU A 45 7.86 1.99 -20.47
N ASP A 46 7.66 0.85 -19.80
CA ASP A 46 8.70 0.08 -19.10
C ASP A 46 9.60 0.97 -18.20
N PRO A 47 9.01 1.66 -17.20
CA PRO A 47 9.73 2.60 -16.35
C PRO A 47 10.77 1.90 -15.49
N ARG A 48 11.86 2.61 -15.19
CA ARG A 48 12.91 2.15 -14.27
C ARG A 48 12.58 2.42 -12.79
N LEU A 49 11.64 3.34 -12.54
CA LEU A 49 11.15 3.70 -11.21
C LEU A 49 9.62 3.71 -11.23
N MET A 50 9.03 3.00 -10.29
CA MET A 50 7.59 2.97 -10.04
C MET A 50 7.28 3.55 -8.66
N MET A 51 6.22 4.34 -8.58
CA MET A 51 5.72 4.87 -7.30
C MET A 51 4.25 4.51 -7.16
N TYR A 52 3.90 3.89 -6.04
CA TYR A 52 2.54 3.49 -5.70
C TYR A 52 2.10 4.24 -4.45
N ASP A 53 1.00 4.95 -4.54
CA ASP A 53 0.39 5.66 -3.43
C ASP A 53 -0.90 4.95 -3.04
N GLU A 54 -0.93 4.40 -1.83
CA GLU A 54 -2.04 3.63 -1.26
C GLU A 54 -2.66 2.59 -2.23
N PRO A 55 -1.86 1.69 -2.82
CA PRO A 55 -2.37 0.75 -3.82
C PRO A 55 -3.38 -0.25 -3.27
N PHE A 56 -3.45 -0.42 -1.96
CA PHE A 56 -4.30 -1.38 -1.26
C PHE A 56 -5.61 -0.78 -0.73
N ALA A 57 -5.72 0.55 -0.64
CA ALA A 57 -6.84 1.23 0.00
C ALA A 57 -8.21 0.82 -0.58
N GLY A 58 -9.15 0.44 0.29
CA GLY A 58 -10.53 0.12 -0.09
C GLY A 58 -10.70 -1.16 -0.90
N LEU A 59 -9.74 -2.07 -0.89
CA LEU A 59 -9.85 -3.39 -1.50
C LEU A 59 -10.34 -4.43 -0.49
N ASP A 60 -11.08 -5.42 -1.00
CA ASP A 60 -11.34 -6.65 -0.26
C ASP A 60 -10.06 -7.48 -0.09
N PRO A 61 -9.98 -8.41 0.88
CA PRO A 61 -8.75 -9.15 1.18
C PRO A 61 -8.19 -9.96 -0.01
N ILE A 62 -9.05 -10.44 -0.90
CA ILE A 62 -8.62 -11.21 -2.09
C ILE A 62 -7.99 -10.27 -3.10
N SER A 63 -8.69 -9.17 -3.42
CA SER A 63 -8.21 -8.15 -4.35
C SER A 63 -6.91 -7.50 -3.86
N LEU A 64 -6.77 -7.25 -2.56
CA LEU A 64 -5.58 -6.73 -1.91
C LEU A 64 -4.37 -7.64 -2.15
N SER A 65 -4.51 -8.94 -1.87
CA SER A 65 -3.45 -9.93 -2.13
C SER A 65 -3.10 -10.06 -3.62
N VAL A 66 -4.10 -9.98 -4.50
CA VAL A 66 -3.88 -10.00 -5.96
C VAL A 66 -3.07 -8.78 -6.41
N ILE A 67 -3.41 -7.58 -5.94
CA ILE A 67 -2.67 -6.35 -6.27
C ILE A 67 -1.24 -6.42 -5.74
N GLY A 68 -1.04 -6.85 -4.49
CA GLY A 68 0.28 -7.00 -3.90
C GLY A 68 1.18 -7.93 -4.71
N GLN A 69 0.70 -9.13 -5.04
CA GLN A 69 1.43 -10.07 -5.88
C GLN A 69 1.70 -9.52 -7.29
N LEU A 70 0.76 -8.77 -7.85
CA LEU A 70 0.92 -8.17 -9.16
C LEU A 70 2.01 -7.11 -9.16
N ILE A 71 2.03 -6.22 -8.16
CA ILE A 71 3.10 -5.23 -7.96
C ILE A 71 4.46 -5.94 -7.91
N ARG A 72 4.61 -6.99 -7.10
CA ARG A 72 5.86 -7.75 -6.99
C ARG A 72 6.27 -8.37 -8.32
N ARG A 73 5.38 -9.08 -9.00
CA ARG A 73 5.66 -9.71 -10.31
C ARG A 73 6.05 -8.70 -11.39
N LEU A 74 5.38 -7.55 -11.43
CA LEU A 74 5.71 -6.49 -12.39
C LEU A 74 7.07 -5.88 -12.09
N ASN A 75 7.39 -5.66 -10.81
CA ASN A 75 8.70 -5.18 -10.39
C ASN A 75 9.82 -6.14 -10.83
N ASP A 76 9.65 -7.44 -10.57
CA ASP A 76 10.63 -8.45 -10.95
C ASP A 76 10.79 -8.58 -12.48
N ALA A 77 9.67 -8.54 -13.21
CA ALA A 77 9.68 -8.65 -14.67
C ALA A 77 10.31 -7.43 -15.36
N LEU A 78 10.15 -6.23 -14.81
CA LEU A 78 10.72 -4.99 -15.34
C LEU A 78 12.16 -4.74 -14.86
N GLY A 79 12.58 -5.38 -13.76
CA GLY A 79 13.82 -5.02 -13.07
C GLY A 79 13.80 -3.57 -12.56
N ALA A 80 12.62 -3.05 -12.23
CA ALA A 80 12.43 -1.68 -11.81
C ALA A 80 12.67 -1.50 -10.31
N THR A 81 12.98 -0.28 -9.90
CA THR A 81 12.91 0.12 -8.49
C THR A 81 11.48 0.56 -8.18
N SER A 82 10.91 0.06 -7.08
CA SER A 82 9.53 0.41 -6.68
C SER A 82 9.50 1.03 -5.29
N ILE A 83 8.72 2.09 -5.14
CA ILE A 83 8.40 2.73 -3.86
C ILE A 83 6.89 2.56 -3.64
N VAL A 84 6.51 1.95 -2.53
CA VAL A 84 5.11 1.76 -2.13
C VAL A 84 4.87 2.58 -0.87
N VAL A 85 3.96 3.54 -0.94
CA VAL A 85 3.47 4.30 0.22
C VAL A 85 2.12 3.71 0.62
N THR A 86 2.02 3.25 1.84
CA THR A 86 0.78 2.65 2.37
C THR A 86 0.79 2.55 3.88
N HIS A 87 -0.39 2.47 4.48
CA HIS A 87 -0.59 2.14 5.89
C HIS A 87 -0.85 0.63 6.12
N ASP A 88 -1.01 -0.15 5.06
CA ASP A 88 -1.20 -1.61 5.16
C ASP A 88 0.15 -2.33 5.31
N VAL A 89 0.59 -2.45 6.58
CA VAL A 89 1.87 -3.07 6.92
C VAL A 89 1.89 -4.55 6.55
N MET A 90 0.81 -5.27 6.87
CA MET A 90 0.79 -6.72 6.73
C MET A 90 0.92 -7.16 5.28
N GLU A 91 0.31 -6.44 4.34
CA GLU A 91 0.45 -6.72 2.92
C GLU A 91 1.81 -6.27 2.39
N SER A 92 2.29 -5.10 2.83
CA SER A 92 3.62 -4.60 2.47
C SER A 92 4.73 -5.58 2.82
N LEU A 93 4.69 -6.16 4.02
CA LEU A 93 5.67 -7.16 4.49
C LEU A 93 5.79 -8.41 3.60
N LYS A 94 4.82 -8.67 2.71
CA LYS A 94 4.83 -9.81 1.79
C LYS A 94 5.55 -9.52 0.46
N ILE A 95 5.63 -8.24 0.07
CA ILE A 95 6.01 -7.86 -1.29
C ILE A 95 7.25 -6.97 -1.39
N VAL A 96 7.67 -6.34 -0.29
CA VAL A 96 8.80 -5.39 -0.30
C VAL A 96 10.11 -6.05 0.16
N ASP A 97 11.22 -5.46 -0.25
CA ASP A 97 12.56 -5.88 0.18
C ASP A 97 13.05 -5.08 1.40
N TYR A 98 12.54 -3.84 1.58
CA TYR A 98 12.93 -2.93 2.65
C TYR A 98 11.81 -1.98 3.02
N ILE A 99 11.74 -1.59 4.29
CA ILE A 99 10.65 -0.77 4.84
C ILE A 99 11.22 0.42 5.61
N TYR A 100 10.56 1.55 5.47
CA TYR A 100 10.77 2.76 6.27
C TYR A 100 9.46 3.12 6.97
N PHE A 101 9.49 3.23 8.29
CA PHE A 101 8.40 3.82 9.08
C PHE A 101 8.64 5.30 9.23
N ILE A 102 7.65 6.10 8.87
CA ILE A 102 7.71 7.56 8.91
C ILE A 102 6.65 8.06 9.88
N SER A 103 7.05 8.90 10.83
CA SER A 103 6.17 9.66 11.72
C SER A 103 6.76 11.04 11.93
N ASP A 104 5.90 12.05 12.03
CA ASP A 104 6.29 13.46 12.26
C ASP A 104 7.40 13.95 11.31
N GLY A 105 7.32 13.53 10.03
CA GLY A 105 8.28 13.91 9.00
C GLY A 105 9.67 13.28 9.15
N ARG A 106 9.82 12.24 9.98
CA ARG A 106 11.09 11.56 10.23
C ARG A 106 10.98 10.06 10.07
N ILE A 107 12.08 9.44 9.67
CA ILE A 107 12.20 7.97 9.68
C ILE A 107 12.46 7.53 11.12
N ILE A 108 11.50 6.83 11.72
CA ILE A 108 11.57 6.33 13.10
C ILE A 108 12.06 4.89 13.19
N ALA A 109 11.86 4.10 12.13
CA ALA A 109 12.39 2.76 12.02
C ALA A 109 12.58 2.39 10.55
N ARG A 110 13.49 1.46 10.30
CA ARG A 110 13.73 0.90 8.95
C ARG A 110 14.32 -0.49 9.07
N GLY A 111 14.11 -1.32 8.05
CA GLY A 111 14.68 -2.66 8.00
C GLY A 111 14.04 -3.53 6.93
N THR A 112 14.54 -4.74 6.81
CA THR A 112 13.92 -5.81 6.03
C THR A 112 12.61 -6.27 6.67
N PRO A 113 11.71 -6.95 5.94
CA PRO A 113 10.48 -7.50 6.51
C PRO A 113 10.72 -8.40 7.74
N GLY A 114 11.83 -9.15 7.77
CA GLY A 114 12.20 -10.00 8.90
C GLY A 114 12.58 -9.18 10.14
N GLU A 115 13.40 -8.15 9.98
CA GLU A 115 13.81 -7.26 11.06
C GLU A 115 12.62 -6.47 11.62
N ILE A 116 11.72 -6.01 10.75
CA ILE A 116 10.51 -5.29 11.16
C ILE A 116 9.58 -6.18 11.99
N ARG A 117 9.34 -7.43 11.56
CA ARG A 117 8.53 -8.39 12.32
C ARG A 117 9.12 -8.74 13.69
N ALA A 118 10.45 -8.78 13.78
CA ALA A 118 11.17 -9.07 15.01
C ALA A 118 11.45 -7.84 15.89
N SER A 119 11.00 -6.66 15.46
CA SER A 119 11.30 -5.41 16.14
C SER A 119 10.59 -5.33 17.49
N SER A 120 11.34 -5.05 18.55
CA SER A 120 10.83 -4.74 19.89
C SER A 120 10.53 -3.26 20.10
N MET A 121 10.72 -2.41 19.08
CA MET A 121 10.40 -0.98 19.18
C MET A 121 8.89 -0.80 19.36
N PRO A 122 8.41 -0.17 20.44
CA PRO A 122 6.99 -0.11 20.78
C PRO A 122 6.09 0.41 19.66
N PHE A 123 6.54 1.44 18.95
CA PHE A 123 5.78 2.01 17.81
C PHE A 123 5.62 1.01 16.65
N VAL A 124 6.72 0.33 16.27
CA VAL A 124 6.72 -0.65 15.18
C VAL A 124 5.86 -1.85 15.58
N HIS A 125 6.01 -2.31 16.82
CA HIS A 125 5.25 -3.44 17.37
C HIS A 125 3.75 -3.16 17.34
N GLN A 126 3.33 -1.99 17.87
CA GLN A 126 1.94 -1.56 17.85
C GLN A 126 1.38 -1.54 16.43
N PHE A 127 2.14 -0.97 15.48
CA PHE A 127 1.70 -0.81 14.10
C PHE A 127 1.61 -2.14 13.34
N VAL A 128 2.59 -3.03 13.55
CA VAL A 128 2.64 -4.36 12.91
C VAL A 128 1.54 -5.29 13.45
N HIS A 129 1.25 -5.20 14.75
CA HIS A 129 0.27 -6.10 15.41
C HIS A 129 -1.13 -5.49 15.54
N GLY A 130 -1.31 -4.21 15.21
CA GLY A 130 -2.59 -3.51 15.33
C GLY A 130 -3.05 -3.38 16.77
N GLU A 131 -2.12 -3.16 17.71
CA GLU A 131 -2.42 -3.07 19.14
C GLU A 131 -3.12 -1.74 19.45
N ILE A 132 -4.11 -1.80 20.34
CA ILE A 132 -4.85 -0.61 20.78
C ILE A 132 -3.99 0.26 21.69
N ASP A 133 -3.21 -0.37 22.57
CA ASP A 133 -2.32 0.30 23.53
C ASP A 133 -0.91 0.42 22.98
N GLY A 134 -0.32 1.62 23.06
CA GLY A 134 1.04 1.85 22.60
C GLY A 134 1.36 3.33 22.41
N PRO A 135 2.50 3.66 21.77
CA PRO A 135 2.94 5.05 21.56
C PRO A 135 1.96 5.89 20.72
N VAL A 136 1.20 5.26 19.83
CA VAL A 136 0.11 5.92 19.11
C VAL A 136 -1.13 5.86 19.98
N ALA A 137 -1.44 6.98 20.64
CA ALA A 137 -2.53 7.06 21.58
C ALA A 137 -3.89 7.02 20.86
N PHE A 138 -4.84 6.23 21.40
CA PHE A 138 -6.23 6.21 20.93
C PHE A 138 -6.96 7.51 21.26
N HIS A 139 -6.69 8.05 22.47
CA HIS A 139 -7.35 9.28 22.94
C HIS A 139 -6.56 10.53 22.54
N TYR A 140 -7.27 11.53 22.07
CA TYR A 140 -6.71 12.86 21.93
C TYR A 140 -6.31 13.38 23.33
N PRO A 141 -5.15 14.03 23.50
CA PRO A 141 -4.72 14.53 24.80
C PRO A 141 -5.77 15.44 25.45
N ALA A 142 -6.25 15.04 26.62
CA ALA A 142 -7.23 15.77 27.42
C ALA A 142 -6.93 15.52 28.91
N ARG A 143 -7.56 16.29 29.78
CA ARG A 143 -7.63 15.98 31.21
C ARG A 143 -8.34 14.66 31.41
N SER A 144 -8.15 14.02 32.56
CA SER A 144 -8.91 12.81 32.85
C SER A 144 -10.41 13.11 32.86
N TYR A 145 -11.20 12.20 32.33
CA TYR A 145 -12.67 12.34 32.27
C TYR A 145 -13.27 12.59 33.64
N GLY A 146 -12.70 12.02 34.71
CA GLY A 146 -13.11 12.26 36.07
C GLY A 146 -12.87 13.71 36.55
N GLU A 147 -11.74 14.30 36.16
CA GLU A 147 -11.46 15.72 36.46
C GLU A 147 -12.39 16.67 35.73
N ASP A 148 -12.71 16.38 34.47
CA ASP A 148 -13.65 17.19 33.69
C ASP A 148 -15.09 17.09 34.23
N LEU A 149 -15.53 15.87 34.63
CA LEU A 149 -16.88 15.67 35.17
C LEU A 149 -17.07 16.20 36.59
N LEU A 150 -16.08 15.99 37.47
CA LEU A 150 -16.22 16.33 38.87
C LEU A 150 -15.87 17.77 39.19
N GLY A 151 -15.49 18.56 38.18
CA GLY A 151 -15.27 20.00 38.33
C GLY A 151 -14.17 20.34 39.34
N THR A 152 -13.14 19.53 39.48
CA THR A 152 -11.93 19.88 40.23
C THR A 152 -11.08 20.85 39.43
N ALA A 153 -11.72 21.94 38.95
CA ALA A 153 -11.04 23.15 38.62
C ALA A 153 -10.47 23.71 39.94
N GLY A 154 -9.17 23.82 40.00
CA GLY A 154 -8.46 24.31 41.17
C GLY A 154 -9.11 25.54 41.78
N ARG A 155 -9.24 25.54 43.09
CA ARG A 155 -9.25 26.73 43.90
C ARG A 155 -7.84 27.31 43.93
#